data_4cd53bad1d6a6ec4deea69bac9d9da3c
#
_entry.id   4cd53bad1d6a6ec4deea69bac9d9da3c
#
_cell.length_a   1.000
_cell.length_b   1.000
_cell.length_c   1.000
_cell.angle_alpha   90.00
_cell.angle_beta   90.00
_cell.angle_gamma   90.00
#
_symmetry.space_group_name_H-M   'P 1'
#
loop_
_entity.id
_entity.type
_entity.pdbx_description
1 polymer ?
#
loop_
_entity_poly.entity_id
_entity_poly.type
_entity_poly.pdbx_seq_one_letter_code
_entity_poly.pdbx_strand_id
1 'polypeptide(L)'
;MRKITLLVLLFAVVGNIKAAHYEYIPLVRDGVEWGYSQQLFGKSYYRNLIQADTIVNDIAYKKFYTFKSYSETADENLAFIRESGKQVYITFNKLLMPVESLCDREYLIYDFGVKESETITHFDWITQKSVSSTISKIDTVEIANTLRQRFWTGDKVLWIEGIGVEDGDLLRPGCSTDV
;
A
#
# COMPACT_ATOMS: atom_id res chain seq x y z
N MET A 1 -9.15 -61.81 4.98
CA MET A 1 -9.24 -60.58 5.83
C MET A 1 -8.01 -59.67 5.65
N ARG A 2 -7.72 -59.19 4.44
CA ARG A 2 -6.50 -58.40 4.15
C ARG A 2 -6.75 -57.10 3.33
N LYS A 3 -8.00 -56.67 3.15
CA LYS A 3 -8.34 -55.49 2.29
C LYS A 3 -8.83 -54.26 3.03
N ILE A 4 -9.00 -54.31 4.36
CA ILE A 4 -9.56 -53.18 5.15
C ILE A 4 -8.44 -52.27 5.70
N THR A 5 -7.20 -52.76 5.84
CA THR A 5 -6.10 -51.98 6.45
C THR A 5 -5.49 -50.92 5.52
N LEU A 6 -5.69 -51.02 4.19
CA LEU A 6 -5.15 -50.05 3.22
C LEU A 6 -5.96 -48.76 3.10
N LEU A 7 -7.27 -48.80 3.42
CA LEU A 7 -8.14 -47.66 3.28
C LEU A 7 -7.98 -46.63 4.43
N VAL A 8 -7.57 -47.11 5.61
CA VAL A 8 -7.42 -46.24 6.79
C VAL A 8 -6.13 -45.41 6.71
N LEU A 9 -5.10 -45.88 6.02
CA LEU A 9 -3.83 -45.15 5.86
C LEU A 9 -3.91 -43.99 4.84
N LEU A 10 -4.86 -44.05 3.91
CA LEU A 10 -5.05 -42.97 2.91
C LEU A 10 -5.75 -41.75 3.47
N PHE A 11 -6.55 -41.88 4.54
CA PHE A 11 -7.24 -40.75 5.19
C PHE A 11 -6.37 -39.99 6.18
N ALA A 12 -5.25 -40.53 6.64
CA ALA A 12 -4.38 -39.89 7.62
C ALA A 12 -3.41 -38.86 7.01
N VAL A 13 -3.25 -38.83 5.68
CA VAL A 13 -2.30 -37.91 4.99
C VAL A 13 -2.99 -36.62 4.52
N VAL A 14 -4.31 -36.52 4.54
CA VAL A 14 -5.06 -35.32 4.08
C VAL A 14 -5.24 -34.26 5.18
N GLY A 15 -4.69 -34.47 6.37
CA GLY A 15 -5.07 -33.78 7.60
C GLY A 15 -4.33 -32.48 7.94
N ASN A 16 -3.51 -31.86 7.08
CA ASN A 16 -2.83 -30.60 7.42
C ASN A 16 -2.67 -29.61 6.27
N ILE A 17 -3.68 -29.49 5.41
CA ILE A 17 -3.75 -28.30 4.57
C ILE A 17 -4.31 -27.20 5.49
N LYS A 18 -3.42 -26.43 6.14
CA LYS A 18 -3.80 -25.16 6.72
C LYS A 18 -4.30 -24.30 5.57
N ALA A 19 -5.60 -24.10 5.46
CA ALA A 19 -6.14 -23.07 4.60
C ALA A 19 -5.46 -21.77 5.01
N ALA A 20 -4.83 -21.08 4.05
CA ALA A 20 -4.23 -19.78 4.31
C ALA A 20 -5.33 -18.88 4.86
N HIS A 21 -5.20 -18.46 6.11
CA HIS A 21 -6.16 -17.57 6.75
C HIS A 21 -5.84 -16.16 6.29
N TYR A 22 -6.80 -15.49 5.64
CA TYR A 22 -6.69 -14.08 5.32
C TYR A 22 -6.75 -13.26 6.62
N GLU A 23 -5.75 -12.44 6.85
CA GLU A 23 -5.68 -11.47 7.91
C GLU A 23 -5.27 -10.12 7.33
N TYR A 24 -5.98 -9.06 7.70
CA TYR A 24 -5.67 -7.72 7.24
C TYR A 24 -4.26 -7.28 7.67
N ILE A 25 -3.49 -6.79 6.72
CA ILE A 25 -2.13 -6.30 6.98
C ILE A 25 -2.10 -4.79 6.77
N PRO A 26 -1.94 -4.01 7.86
CA PRO A 26 -1.82 -2.56 7.76
C PRO A 26 -0.64 -2.14 6.89
N LEU A 27 -0.80 -1.08 6.12
CA LEU A 27 0.26 -0.48 5.33
C LEU A 27 1.16 0.39 6.21
N VAL A 28 0.56 1.14 7.16
CA VAL A 28 1.29 2.11 7.98
C VAL A 28 1.87 1.45 9.23
N ARG A 29 3.09 0.94 9.11
CA ARG A 29 3.86 0.29 10.18
C ARG A 29 5.29 0.80 10.19
N ASP A 30 5.97 0.73 11.35
CA ASP A 30 7.39 1.05 11.44
C ASP A 30 8.23 0.12 10.58
N GLY A 31 9.22 0.70 9.90
CA GLY A 31 10.18 -0.03 9.09
C GLY A 31 9.63 -0.53 7.75
N VAL A 32 8.40 -0.15 7.37
CA VAL A 32 7.90 -0.46 6.04
C VAL A 32 8.58 0.44 5.02
N GLU A 33 9.14 -0.21 3.99
CA GLU A 33 9.97 0.43 2.99
C GLU A 33 9.52 0.05 1.58
N TRP A 34 9.54 1.03 0.66
CA TRP A 34 9.31 0.85 -0.77
C TRP A 34 10.48 1.38 -1.56
N GLY A 35 10.99 0.55 -2.47
CA GLY A 35 11.95 0.97 -3.47
C GLY A 35 11.27 1.18 -4.82
N TYR A 36 11.54 2.28 -5.48
CA TYR A 36 11.07 2.51 -6.85
C TYR A 36 12.14 3.16 -7.72
N SER A 37 12.02 3.01 -9.03
CA SER A 37 12.92 3.65 -9.99
C SER A 37 12.17 4.63 -10.88
N GLN A 38 12.77 5.77 -11.14
CA GLN A 38 12.24 6.78 -12.04
C GLN A 38 13.19 7.00 -13.21
N GLN A 39 12.66 7.08 -14.42
CA GLN A 39 13.44 7.26 -15.66
C GLN A 39 12.97 8.52 -16.38
N LEU A 40 13.44 9.70 -15.96
CA LEU A 40 13.14 10.96 -16.63
C LEU A 40 14.32 11.47 -17.46
N PHE A 41 15.53 11.55 -16.91
CA PHE A 41 16.78 11.97 -17.58
C PHE A 41 17.94 11.04 -17.22
N GLY A 42 17.65 9.75 -17.02
CA GLY A 42 18.52 8.72 -16.50
C GLY A 42 17.79 7.94 -15.40
N LYS A 43 18.28 6.72 -15.10
CA LYS A 43 17.65 5.87 -14.10
C LYS A 43 18.04 6.35 -12.70
N SER A 44 17.06 6.87 -11.96
CA SER A 44 17.22 7.22 -10.54
C SER A 44 16.44 6.24 -9.68
N TYR A 45 17.02 5.85 -8.55
CA TYR A 45 16.37 4.98 -7.57
C TYR A 45 15.99 5.78 -6.35
N TYR A 46 14.83 5.51 -5.82
CA TYR A 46 14.30 6.14 -4.61
C TYR A 46 13.85 5.06 -3.64
N ARG A 47 13.84 5.42 -2.38
CA ARG A 47 13.37 4.58 -1.29
C ARG A 47 12.49 5.42 -0.38
N ASN A 48 11.28 4.95 -0.12
CA ASN A 48 10.38 5.54 0.86
C ASN A 48 10.37 4.68 2.12
N LEU A 49 10.34 5.30 3.29
CA LEU A 49 10.37 4.64 4.58
C LEU A 49 9.36 5.27 5.52
N ILE A 50 8.56 4.44 6.19
CA ILE A 50 7.70 4.84 7.30
C ILE A 50 8.38 4.48 8.61
N GLN A 51 8.64 5.47 9.46
CA GLN A 51 9.16 5.24 10.80
C GLN A 51 8.93 6.43 11.72
N ALA A 52 9.04 6.19 13.01
CA ALA A 52 8.89 7.15 14.09
C ALA A 52 7.51 7.83 14.18
N ASP A 53 6.99 7.86 15.37
CA ASP A 53 5.71 8.51 15.66
C ASP A 53 5.86 10.03 15.76
N THR A 54 4.78 10.72 15.45
CA THR A 54 4.66 12.17 15.62
C THR A 54 3.21 12.56 15.85
N ILE A 55 2.98 13.78 16.33
CA ILE A 55 1.65 14.36 16.49
C ILE A 55 1.58 15.63 15.63
N VAL A 56 0.55 15.72 14.81
CA VAL A 56 0.26 16.90 13.98
C VAL A 56 -1.20 17.28 14.22
N ASN A 57 -1.46 18.47 14.73
CA ASN A 57 -2.81 18.97 15.06
C ASN A 57 -3.59 17.96 15.96
N ASP A 58 -2.97 17.49 17.03
CA ASP A 58 -3.51 16.50 17.99
C ASP A 58 -3.85 15.12 17.42
N ILE A 59 -3.44 14.82 16.17
CA ILE A 59 -3.61 13.51 15.55
C ILE A 59 -2.25 12.80 15.46
N ALA A 60 -2.25 11.50 15.81
CA ALA A 60 -1.06 10.66 15.74
C ALA A 60 -0.79 10.20 14.29
N TYR A 61 0.45 10.35 13.87
CA TYR A 61 0.98 9.94 12.57
C TYR A 61 2.31 9.22 12.72
N LYS A 62 2.73 8.58 11.63
CA LYS A 62 4.12 8.21 11.40
C LYS A 62 4.76 9.15 10.38
N LYS A 63 6.06 9.38 10.54
CA LYS A 63 6.83 10.18 9.57
C LYS A 63 7.11 9.36 8.33
N PHE A 64 6.97 9.99 7.17
CA PHE A 64 7.24 9.43 5.86
C PHE A 64 8.46 10.12 5.26
N TYR A 65 9.50 9.32 5.02
CA TYR A 65 10.78 9.79 4.49
C TYR A 65 11.00 9.32 3.06
N THR A 66 11.64 10.15 2.25
CA THR A 66 12.14 9.78 0.93
C THR A 66 13.65 9.88 0.92
N PHE A 67 14.31 8.86 0.36
CA PHE A 67 15.76 8.81 0.14
C PHE A 67 16.01 8.73 -1.34
N LYS A 68 16.92 9.56 -1.84
CA LYS A 68 17.40 9.49 -3.22
C LYS A 68 18.61 8.59 -3.26
N SER A 69 18.56 7.57 -4.12
CA SER A 69 19.65 6.71 -4.56
C SER A 69 20.81 6.53 -3.58
N TYR A 70 20.87 5.43 -2.85
CA TYR A 70 21.99 5.02 -1.99
C TYR A 70 22.44 6.02 -0.90
N SER A 71 21.72 7.12 -0.71
CA SER A 71 21.97 8.03 0.40
C SER A 71 21.55 7.34 1.70
N GLU A 72 22.45 7.32 2.70
CA GLU A 72 22.12 6.87 4.06
C GLU A 72 21.38 7.95 4.85
N THR A 73 21.43 9.20 4.37
CA THR A 73 20.68 10.31 4.96
C THR A 73 19.37 10.49 4.21
N ALA A 74 18.25 10.53 4.95
CA ALA A 74 16.97 10.92 4.39
C ALA A 74 17.10 12.31 3.78
N ASP A 75 16.63 12.46 2.54
CA ASP A 75 16.62 13.78 1.96
C ASP A 75 15.75 14.72 2.80
N GLU A 76 14.63 14.22 3.35
CA GLU A 76 13.81 14.97 4.32
C GLU A 76 12.57 14.16 4.76
N ASN A 77 11.91 14.57 5.87
CA ASN A 77 10.58 14.10 6.23
C ASN A 77 9.53 14.79 5.36
N LEU A 78 9.20 14.17 4.22
CA LEU A 78 8.33 14.74 3.20
C LEU A 78 6.87 14.89 3.67
N ALA A 79 6.38 13.93 4.45
CA ALA A 79 4.97 13.87 4.84
C ALA A 79 4.78 13.13 6.17
N PHE A 80 3.54 13.16 6.62
CA PHE A 80 3.05 12.38 7.77
C PHE A 80 1.92 11.48 7.30
N ILE A 81 1.97 10.21 7.67
CA ILE A 81 1.04 9.18 7.21
C ILE A 81 0.41 8.47 8.40
N ARG A 82 -0.88 8.17 8.32
CA ARG A 82 -1.58 7.35 9.31
C ARG A 82 -2.57 6.41 8.65
N GLU A 83 -2.94 5.37 9.36
CA GLU A 83 -3.98 4.44 8.97
C GLU A 83 -5.05 4.35 10.06
N SER A 84 -6.31 4.39 9.64
CA SER A 84 -7.47 4.26 10.53
C SER A 84 -8.59 3.53 9.81
N GLY A 85 -9.07 2.41 10.36
CA GLY A 85 -10.16 1.65 9.78
C GLY A 85 -9.93 1.18 8.34
N LYS A 86 -8.70 0.77 7.99
CA LYS A 86 -8.25 0.37 6.65
C LYS A 86 -8.13 1.54 5.65
N GLN A 87 -8.30 2.76 6.08
CA GLN A 87 -8.09 3.96 5.28
C GLN A 87 -6.74 4.57 5.60
N VAL A 88 -5.97 4.88 4.58
CA VAL A 88 -4.64 5.48 4.70
C VAL A 88 -4.70 6.93 4.30
N TYR A 89 -4.27 7.78 5.21
CA TYR A 89 -4.26 9.23 5.06
C TYR A 89 -2.85 9.78 5.06
N ILE A 90 -2.65 10.85 4.31
CA ILE A 90 -1.39 11.59 4.27
C ILE A 90 -1.65 13.10 4.49
N THR A 91 -0.73 13.75 5.18
CA THR A 91 -0.63 15.21 5.24
C THR A 91 0.82 15.63 4.99
N PHE A 92 1.03 16.77 4.35
CA PHE A 92 2.35 17.18 3.91
C PHE A 92 3.02 18.12 4.89
N ASN A 93 4.35 17.99 4.98
CA ASN A 93 5.16 18.85 5.82
C ASN A 93 5.30 20.24 5.17
N LYS A 94 4.73 21.26 5.82
CA LYS A 94 4.71 22.64 5.34
C LYS A 94 6.12 23.22 5.06
N LEU A 95 7.12 22.77 5.80
CA LEU A 95 8.49 23.28 5.64
C LEU A 95 9.17 22.81 4.35
N LEU A 96 8.66 21.73 3.75
CA LEU A 96 9.33 21.03 2.64
C LEU A 96 8.53 21.05 1.34
N MET A 97 7.26 21.45 1.42
CA MET A 97 6.39 21.48 0.26
C MET A 97 6.36 22.84 -0.40
N PRO A 98 6.72 22.93 -1.69
CA PRO A 98 6.64 24.19 -2.43
C PRO A 98 5.21 24.64 -2.68
N VAL A 99 4.23 23.76 -2.47
CA VAL A 99 2.81 24.04 -2.72
C VAL A 99 2.07 24.15 -1.38
N GLU A 100 2.00 25.36 -0.86
CA GLU A 100 1.41 25.67 0.45
C GLU A 100 -0.06 25.20 0.57
N SER A 101 -0.80 25.16 -0.53
CA SER A 101 -2.21 24.72 -0.56
C SER A 101 -2.41 23.22 -0.27
N LEU A 102 -1.37 22.41 -0.31
CA LEU A 102 -1.40 20.99 0.02
C LEU A 102 -1.11 20.69 1.48
N CYS A 103 -0.62 21.67 2.21
CA CYS A 103 -0.32 21.53 3.62
C CYS A 103 -1.56 21.70 4.49
N ASP A 104 -1.70 21.61 5.67
CA ASP A 104 -2.83 21.95 6.57
C ASP A 104 -4.10 21.08 6.41
N ARG A 105 -4.09 20.01 5.59
CA ARG A 105 -5.22 19.07 5.49
C ARG A 105 -4.75 17.65 5.22
N GLU A 106 -5.62 16.70 5.55
CA GLU A 106 -5.41 15.30 5.22
C GLU A 106 -6.00 14.95 3.86
N TYR A 107 -5.35 13.99 3.23
CA TYR A 107 -5.80 13.38 1.98
C TYR A 107 -5.91 11.88 2.16
N LEU A 108 -7.04 11.30 1.77
CA LEU A 108 -7.18 9.85 1.63
C LEU A 108 -6.36 9.41 0.42
N ILE A 109 -5.42 8.48 0.61
CA ILE A 109 -4.62 7.90 -0.49
C ILE A 109 -5.02 6.47 -0.80
N TYR A 110 -5.42 5.67 0.20
CA TYR A 110 -5.89 4.29 0.02
C TYR A 110 -7.11 4.03 0.90
N ASP A 111 -8.04 3.23 0.40
CA ASP A 111 -9.12 2.63 1.19
C ASP A 111 -9.17 1.12 0.93
N PHE A 112 -8.60 0.34 1.84
CA PHE A 112 -8.62 -1.12 1.79
C PHE A 112 -9.91 -1.72 2.38
N GLY A 113 -10.86 -0.89 2.78
CA GLY A 113 -12.18 -1.28 3.25
C GLY A 113 -13.28 -1.17 2.19
N VAL A 114 -12.98 -0.58 1.03
CA VAL A 114 -13.91 -0.40 -0.08
C VAL A 114 -14.38 -1.75 -0.65
N LYS A 115 -15.61 -1.80 -1.17
CA LYS A 115 -16.18 -3.01 -1.78
C LYS A 115 -16.24 -2.91 -3.30
N GLU A 116 -16.45 -4.05 -3.95
CA GLU A 116 -16.73 -4.08 -5.38
C GLU A 116 -17.94 -3.21 -5.73
N SER A 117 -17.85 -2.54 -6.87
CA SER A 117 -18.82 -1.57 -7.39
C SER A 117 -18.92 -0.25 -6.62
N GLU A 118 -18.20 -0.08 -5.53
CA GLU A 118 -18.11 1.21 -4.84
C GLU A 118 -17.13 2.15 -5.55
N THR A 119 -17.43 3.45 -5.49
CA THR A 119 -16.56 4.50 -5.99
C THR A 119 -15.92 5.22 -4.80
N ILE A 120 -14.60 5.32 -4.84
CA ILE A 120 -13.85 6.09 -3.85
C ILE A 120 -13.25 7.33 -4.49
N THR A 121 -13.09 8.37 -3.69
CA THR A 121 -12.33 9.56 -4.08
C THR A 121 -11.04 9.56 -3.26
N HIS A 122 -9.92 9.49 -3.93
CA HIS A 122 -8.59 9.49 -3.33
C HIS A 122 -7.71 10.59 -3.92
N PHE A 123 -6.65 10.95 -3.23
CA PHE A 123 -5.72 11.96 -3.69
C PHE A 123 -4.65 11.34 -4.59
N ASP A 124 -4.46 11.92 -5.76
CA ASP A 124 -3.36 11.63 -6.68
C ASP A 124 -2.28 12.71 -6.53
N TRP A 125 -1.13 12.29 -6.04
CA TRP A 125 0.02 13.16 -5.83
C TRP A 125 0.57 13.80 -7.11
N ILE A 126 0.53 13.09 -8.25
CA ILE A 126 1.11 13.59 -9.50
C ILE A 126 0.30 14.76 -10.04
N THR A 127 -1.02 14.57 -10.10
CA THR A 127 -1.92 15.62 -10.57
C THR A 127 -2.27 16.63 -9.49
N GLN A 128 -1.92 16.33 -8.23
CA GLN A 128 -2.27 17.09 -7.03
C GLN A 128 -3.78 17.33 -6.91
N LYS A 129 -4.57 16.36 -7.33
CA LYS A 129 -6.04 16.44 -7.36
C LYS A 129 -6.66 15.21 -6.72
N SER A 130 -7.90 15.37 -6.29
CA SER A 130 -8.74 14.24 -5.94
C SER A 130 -9.24 13.57 -7.22
N VAL A 131 -9.08 12.25 -7.29
CA VAL A 131 -9.49 11.38 -8.40
C VAL A 131 -10.49 10.38 -7.88
N SER A 132 -11.53 10.11 -8.65
CA SER A 132 -12.52 9.08 -8.30
C SER A 132 -12.26 7.81 -9.09
N SER A 133 -12.21 6.68 -8.40
CA SER A 133 -12.01 5.35 -8.98
C SER A 133 -13.13 4.41 -8.53
N THR A 134 -13.74 3.69 -9.47
CA THR A 134 -14.73 2.66 -9.16
C THR A 134 -14.05 1.30 -9.11
N ILE A 135 -14.23 0.57 -8.02
CA ILE A 135 -13.66 -0.76 -7.84
C ILE A 135 -14.45 -1.76 -8.68
N SER A 136 -13.83 -2.27 -9.74
CA SER A 136 -14.46 -3.24 -10.64
C SER A 136 -14.40 -4.67 -10.12
N LYS A 137 -13.38 -5.00 -9.32
CA LYS A 137 -13.13 -6.34 -8.80
C LYS A 137 -12.22 -6.28 -7.57
N ILE A 138 -12.41 -7.22 -6.65
CA ILE A 138 -11.49 -7.52 -5.57
C ILE A 138 -11.13 -8.99 -5.64
N ASP A 139 -9.84 -9.31 -5.73
CA ASP A 139 -9.35 -10.69 -5.63
C ASP A 139 -8.24 -10.79 -4.58
N THR A 140 -7.65 -11.96 -4.44
CA THR A 140 -6.53 -12.19 -3.54
C THR A 140 -5.30 -12.61 -4.31
N VAL A 141 -4.16 -12.11 -3.85
CA VAL A 141 -2.82 -12.49 -4.34
C VAL A 141 -1.96 -12.93 -3.16
N GLU A 142 -1.14 -13.94 -3.36
CA GLU A 142 -0.16 -14.38 -2.37
C GLU A 142 1.16 -13.64 -2.59
N ILE A 143 1.61 -12.90 -1.58
CA ILE A 143 2.87 -12.17 -1.59
C ILE A 143 3.62 -12.52 -0.30
N ALA A 144 4.83 -13.03 -0.43
CA ALA A 144 5.68 -13.47 0.69
C ALA A 144 4.93 -14.42 1.65
N ASN A 145 4.27 -15.44 1.10
CA ASN A 145 3.46 -16.44 1.84
C ASN A 145 2.29 -15.84 2.63
N THR A 146 1.79 -14.69 2.23
CA THR A 146 0.66 -14.01 2.88
C THR A 146 -0.39 -13.65 1.85
N LEU A 147 -1.65 -13.97 2.10
CA LEU A 147 -2.77 -13.56 1.26
C LEU A 147 -3.09 -12.09 1.50
N ARG A 148 -3.21 -11.31 0.41
CA ARG A 148 -3.54 -9.88 0.40
C ARG A 148 -4.68 -9.62 -0.56
N GLN A 149 -5.55 -8.67 -0.25
CA GLN A 149 -6.55 -8.20 -1.18
C GLN A 149 -5.91 -7.31 -2.25
N ARG A 150 -6.36 -7.49 -3.49
CA ARG A 150 -5.95 -6.70 -4.64
C ARG A 150 -7.19 -6.06 -5.25
N PHE A 151 -7.14 -4.75 -5.43
CA PHE A 151 -8.24 -3.91 -5.87
C PHE A 151 -8.02 -3.48 -7.32
N TRP A 152 -9.06 -3.61 -8.13
CA TRP A 152 -9.00 -3.35 -9.56
C TRP A 152 -9.93 -2.19 -9.96
N THR A 153 -9.51 -1.40 -10.96
CA THR A 153 -10.35 -0.45 -11.68
C THR A 153 -10.25 -0.76 -13.17
N GLY A 154 -11.37 -1.17 -13.80
CA GLY A 154 -11.30 -1.79 -15.13
C GLY A 154 -10.39 -3.02 -15.11
N ASP A 155 -9.41 -3.04 -16.00
CA ASP A 155 -8.44 -4.14 -16.15
C ASP A 155 -7.09 -3.86 -15.46
N LYS A 156 -6.99 -2.77 -14.70
CA LYS A 156 -5.75 -2.37 -14.03
C LYS A 156 -5.85 -2.59 -12.52
N VAL A 157 -4.77 -3.07 -11.92
CA VAL A 157 -4.61 -3.09 -10.46
C VAL A 157 -4.49 -1.65 -9.99
N LEU A 158 -5.38 -1.26 -9.09
CA LEU A 158 -5.34 0.06 -8.49
C LEU A 158 -4.37 0.06 -7.30
N TRP A 159 -4.52 -0.93 -6.39
CA TRP A 159 -3.62 -1.14 -5.25
C TRP A 159 -3.73 -2.56 -4.66
N ILE A 160 -2.75 -2.87 -3.81
CA ILE A 160 -2.68 -4.11 -3.04
C ILE A 160 -2.62 -3.77 -1.55
N GLU A 161 -3.42 -4.47 -0.75
CA GLU A 161 -3.49 -4.33 0.70
C GLU A 161 -2.11 -4.42 1.36
N GLY A 162 -1.79 -3.45 2.23
CA GLY A 162 -0.54 -3.39 2.96
C GLY A 162 0.72 -3.16 2.12
N ILE A 163 0.53 -2.86 0.82
CA ILE A 163 1.63 -2.53 -0.12
C ILE A 163 1.38 -1.18 -0.78
N GLY A 164 0.13 -0.85 -1.15
CA GLY A 164 -0.21 0.31 -1.95
C GLY A 164 -0.22 -0.03 -3.45
N VAL A 165 0.41 0.75 -4.28
CA VAL A 165 0.50 0.50 -5.74
C VAL A 165 1.48 -0.63 -6.05
N GLU A 166 1.20 -1.39 -7.11
CA GLU A 166 2.01 -2.53 -7.53
C GLU A 166 3.37 -2.10 -8.10
N ASP A 167 3.39 -1.05 -8.92
CA ASP A 167 4.57 -0.61 -9.68
C ASP A 167 4.98 0.82 -9.34
N GLY A 168 5.33 1.13 -8.09
CA GLY A 168 5.81 2.47 -7.94
C GLY A 168 5.86 3.09 -6.57
N ASP A 169 5.84 4.39 -6.62
CA ASP A 169 5.86 5.28 -5.48
C ASP A 169 4.57 5.14 -4.67
N LEU A 170 4.69 4.95 -3.36
CA LEU A 170 3.55 4.90 -2.44
C LEU A 170 2.59 6.08 -2.60
N LEU A 171 3.10 7.22 -3.02
CA LEU A 171 2.32 8.44 -3.24
C LEU A 171 1.66 8.50 -4.63
N ARG A 172 1.82 7.49 -5.48
CA ARG A 172 1.29 7.45 -6.85
C ARG A 172 0.24 6.35 -7.05
N PRO A 173 -0.90 6.37 -6.37
CA PRO A 173 -1.94 5.40 -6.63
C PRO A 173 -2.46 5.56 -8.07
N GLY A 174 -2.33 4.52 -8.88
CA GLY A 174 -2.96 4.45 -10.18
C GLY A 174 -2.18 4.98 -11.40
N CYS A 175 -0.91 5.33 -11.27
CA CYS A 175 -0.05 5.58 -12.43
C CYS A 175 0.63 4.29 -12.89
N SER A 176 -0.02 3.58 -13.82
CA SER A 176 0.75 2.73 -14.72
C SER A 176 1.51 3.67 -15.67
N THR A 177 2.82 3.61 -15.66
CA THR A 177 3.66 4.21 -16.70
C THR A 177 3.51 3.37 -17.96
N ASP A 178 2.39 3.53 -18.69
CA ASP A 178 2.35 3.17 -20.09
C ASP A 178 3.06 4.29 -20.87
N VAL A 179 4.33 4.11 -21.13
CA VAL A 179 5.09 4.78 -22.19
C VAL A 179 5.72 3.71 -23.05
#